data_fc92528d2abddba20075315c90763c65
#
_entry.id   fc92528d2abddba20075315c90763c65
#
_cell.length_a   1.000
_cell.length_b   1.000
_cell.length_c   1.000
_cell.angle_alpha   90.00
_cell.angle_beta   90.00
_cell.angle_gamma   90.00
#
_symmetry.space_group_name_H-M   'P 1'
#
loop_
_entity.id
_entity.type
_entity.pdbx_description
1 polymer ?
#
loop_
_entity_poly.entity_id
_entity_poly.type
_entity_poly.pdbx_seq_one_letter_code
_entity_poly.pdbx_strand_id
1 'polypeptide(L)'
;MSRYGGYVDQLIMAELYDLVPGYAKRADIDFYLQYCVAASGSILELGCGTGRISLPAAEAGCRITGLDISKYMLAECQRKLQRKSLAVQNHVQLVQSDMTDFDLAESFQLSIIPFRAFLHVIAIDDQLACLRRINRHLTTGGHLILDVFQVDFKKINNPRATEESEGFAEHELPDGRRLRRTSRVAAFHPADQVNDVEMIYHLTNMDGTTERIVQAFPFRYIFRYEMEHLLARCGFKVVDLFGNFDKSSLADNSPEMIFVAEKCENLD
;
A
#
# COMPACT_ATOMS: atom_id res chain seq x y z
N MET A 1 -6.86 -2.89 19.06
CA MET A 1 -6.49 -3.33 17.70
C MET A 1 -5.01 -3.09 17.49
N SER A 2 -4.30 -4.00 16.79
CA SER A 2 -2.95 -3.75 16.31
C SER A 2 -2.99 -2.57 15.33
N ARG A 3 -2.00 -1.67 15.37
CA ARG A 3 -1.92 -0.47 14.51
C ARG A 3 -2.00 -0.81 13.01
N TYR A 4 -1.46 -1.97 12.62
CA TYR A 4 -1.39 -2.41 11.23
C TYR A 4 -2.17 -3.71 10.95
N GLY A 5 -3.06 -4.09 11.86
CA GLY A 5 -3.84 -5.33 11.74
C GLY A 5 -2.99 -6.58 11.71
N GLY A 6 -3.54 -7.66 11.19
CA GLY A 6 -2.89 -8.96 11.13
C GLY A 6 -1.66 -9.05 10.19
N TYR A 7 -1.36 -8.03 9.40
CA TYR A 7 -0.17 -8.02 8.53
C TYR A 7 1.14 -8.17 9.31
N VAL A 8 1.21 -7.62 10.52
CA VAL A 8 2.43 -7.68 11.35
C VAL A 8 2.51 -8.96 12.15
N ASP A 9 1.37 -9.46 12.64
CA ASP A 9 1.32 -10.48 13.69
C ASP A 9 0.93 -11.88 13.17
N GLN A 10 0.37 -11.98 11.95
CA GLN A 10 -0.21 -13.22 11.44
C GLN A 10 0.46 -13.64 10.12
N LEU A 11 1.19 -14.76 10.16
CA LEU A 11 1.82 -15.37 8.97
C LEU A 11 0.80 -15.64 7.86
N ILE A 12 -0.38 -16.14 8.23
CA ILE A 12 -1.45 -16.48 7.29
C ILE A 12 -1.86 -15.30 6.39
N MET A 13 -1.74 -14.05 6.86
CA MET A 13 -2.06 -12.88 6.05
C MET A 13 -1.08 -12.71 4.89
N ALA A 14 0.21 -12.99 5.09
CA ALA A 14 1.20 -12.96 4.02
C ALA A 14 0.99 -14.12 3.02
N GLU A 15 0.62 -15.30 3.49
CA GLU A 15 0.33 -16.46 2.65
C GLU A 15 -0.91 -16.23 1.76
N LEU A 16 -1.97 -15.64 2.31
CA LEU A 16 -3.21 -15.40 1.59
C LEU A 16 -3.16 -14.16 0.69
N TYR A 17 -2.24 -13.22 0.92
CA TYR A 17 -2.22 -11.91 0.26
C TYR A 17 -2.22 -12.03 -1.26
N ASP A 18 -1.29 -12.78 -1.81
CA ASP A 18 -1.16 -12.95 -3.27
C ASP A 18 -2.25 -13.85 -3.88
N LEU A 19 -3.01 -14.57 -3.04
CA LEU A 19 -4.11 -15.43 -3.46
C LEU A 19 -5.44 -14.69 -3.54
N VAL A 20 -5.49 -13.43 -3.10
CA VAL A 20 -6.68 -12.57 -3.24
C VAL A 20 -6.88 -12.20 -4.71
N PRO A 21 -8.04 -12.55 -5.32
CA PRO A 21 -8.32 -12.20 -6.69
C PRO A 21 -8.23 -10.69 -6.94
N GLY A 22 -7.58 -10.34 -8.03
CA GLY A 22 -7.44 -8.94 -8.46
C GLY A 22 -6.23 -8.19 -7.90
N TYR A 23 -5.57 -8.64 -6.81
CA TYR A 23 -4.38 -7.94 -6.30
C TYR A 23 -3.21 -8.00 -7.28
N ALA A 24 -2.95 -9.19 -7.85
CA ALA A 24 -1.86 -9.39 -8.81
C ALA A 24 -2.11 -8.77 -10.21
N LYS A 25 -3.34 -8.34 -10.51
CA LYS A 25 -3.74 -7.79 -11.82
C LYS A 25 -4.34 -6.39 -11.70
N ARG A 26 -4.12 -5.71 -10.59
CA ARG A 26 -4.62 -4.35 -10.39
C ARG A 26 -3.87 -3.38 -11.31
N ALA A 27 -4.58 -2.41 -11.88
CA ALA A 27 -4.04 -1.43 -12.83
C ALA A 27 -2.96 -0.50 -12.23
N ASP A 28 -2.86 -0.42 -10.90
CA ASP A 28 -1.82 0.33 -10.21
C ASP A 28 -0.41 -0.21 -10.49
N ILE A 29 -0.26 -1.51 -10.76
CA ILE A 29 1.04 -2.12 -11.08
C ILE A 29 1.65 -1.46 -12.30
N ASP A 30 0.92 -1.43 -13.42
CA ASP A 30 1.40 -0.83 -14.66
C ASP A 30 1.65 0.68 -14.51
N PHE A 31 0.80 1.36 -13.73
CA PHE A 31 0.97 2.78 -13.44
C PHE A 31 2.29 3.04 -12.71
N TYR A 32 2.56 2.36 -11.60
CA TYR A 32 3.79 2.54 -10.83
C TYR A 32 5.02 2.09 -11.62
N LEU A 33 4.93 1.00 -12.38
CA LEU A 33 6.04 0.53 -13.21
C LEU A 33 6.48 1.56 -14.24
N GLN A 34 5.55 2.30 -14.86
CA GLN A 34 5.90 3.38 -15.80
C GLN A 34 6.79 4.43 -15.13
N TYR A 35 6.48 4.84 -13.90
CA TYR A 35 7.30 5.79 -13.15
C TYR A 35 8.62 5.19 -12.70
N CYS A 36 8.63 3.92 -12.27
CA CYS A 36 9.85 3.22 -11.89
C CYS A 36 10.84 3.14 -13.05
N VAL A 37 10.37 2.76 -14.24
CA VAL A 37 11.21 2.64 -15.45
C VAL A 37 11.69 4.01 -15.94
N ALA A 38 10.88 5.07 -15.75
CA ALA A 38 11.25 6.43 -16.12
C ALA A 38 12.21 7.09 -15.12
N ALA A 39 12.35 6.57 -13.91
CA ALA A 39 13.24 7.11 -12.90
C ALA A 39 14.71 6.89 -13.28
N SER A 40 15.53 7.96 -13.15
CA SER A 40 16.95 7.91 -13.50
C SER A 40 17.87 7.39 -12.39
N GLY A 41 17.31 7.03 -11.22
CA GLY A 41 18.04 6.60 -10.03
C GLY A 41 17.33 5.50 -9.24
N SER A 42 17.82 5.27 -8.02
CA SER A 42 17.24 4.29 -7.09
C SER A 42 15.82 4.67 -6.66
N ILE A 43 15.03 3.66 -6.36
CA ILE A 43 13.62 3.76 -5.99
C ILE A 43 13.42 3.24 -4.57
N LEU A 44 12.58 3.92 -3.78
CA LEU A 44 12.13 3.48 -2.47
C LEU A 44 10.62 3.16 -2.53
N GLU A 45 10.26 1.92 -2.22
CA GLU A 45 8.85 1.52 -2.03
C GLU A 45 8.58 1.34 -0.53
N LEU A 46 7.62 2.10 0.03
CA LEU A 46 7.17 1.97 1.41
C LEU A 46 5.88 1.14 1.46
N GLY A 47 5.86 0.14 2.35
CA GLY A 47 4.81 -0.86 2.39
C GLY A 47 4.90 -1.83 1.20
N CYS A 48 6.11 -2.31 0.87
CA CYS A 48 6.33 -3.16 -0.30
C CYS A 48 5.63 -4.53 -0.21
N GLY A 49 5.24 -4.95 0.99
CA GLY A 49 4.52 -6.20 1.22
C GLY A 49 5.25 -7.41 0.65
N THR A 50 4.53 -8.18 -0.15
CA THR A 50 5.06 -9.37 -0.82
C THR A 50 5.82 -9.06 -2.12
N GLY A 51 6.09 -7.78 -2.42
CA GLY A 51 6.88 -7.35 -3.58
C GLY A 51 6.06 -7.22 -4.87
N ARG A 52 4.80 -6.83 -4.78
CA ARG A 52 3.87 -6.72 -5.91
C ARG A 52 4.31 -5.68 -6.95
N ILE A 53 4.99 -4.61 -6.53
CA ILE A 53 5.61 -3.61 -7.41
C ILE A 53 7.13 -3.83 -7.47
N SER A 54 7.80 -4.05 -6.34
CA SER A 54 9.26 -4.17 -6.27
C SER A 54 9.81 -5.25 -7.21
N LEU A 55 9.18 -6.44 -7.26
CA LEU A 55 9.70 -7.52 -8.08
C LEU A 55 9.58 -7.23 -9.60
N PRO A 56 8.41 -6.81 -10.13
CA PRO A 56 8.31 -6.41 -11.53
C PRO A 56 9.20 -5.21 -11.88
N ALA A 57 9.39 -4.23 -10.99
CA ALA A 57 10.30 -3.11 -11.22
C ALA A 57 11.76 -3.60 -11.36
N ALA A 58 12.18 -4.52 -10.51
CA ALA A 58 13.52 -5.13 -10.61
C ALA A 58 13.68 -5.98 -11.87
N GLU A 59 12.65 -6.69 -12.32
CA GLU A 59 12.63 -7.41 -13.59
C GLU A 59 12.78 -6.47 -14.80
N ALA A 60 12.25 -5.25 -14.68
CA ALA A 60 12.42 -4.18 -15.68
C ALA A 60 13.79 -3.48 -15.57
N GLY A 61 14.68 -3.91 -14.66
CA GLY A 61 16.04 -3.38 -14.49
C GLY A 61 16.17 -2.23 -13.50
N CYS A 62 15.12 -1.88 -12.77
CA CYS A 62 15.16 -0.81 -11.77
C CYS A 62 15.85 -1.28 -10.48
N ARG A 63 16.65 -0.40 -9.86
CA ARG A 63 17.18 -0.61 -8.51
C ARG A 63 16.14 -0.12 -7.50
N ILE A 64 15.67 -1.01 -6.63
CA ILE A 64 14.60 -0.71 -5.70
C ILE A 64 14.88 -1.21 -4.29
N THR A 65 14.65 -0.35 -3.32
CA THR A 65 14.62 -0.71 -1.89
C THR A 65 13.16 -0.79 -1.45
N GLY A 66 12.72 -2.00 -1.10
CA GLY A 66 11.39 -2.25 -0.54
C GLY A 66 11.43 -2.26 0.98
N LEU A 67 10.65 -1.37 1.60
CA LEU A 67 10.51 -1.26 3.05
C LEU A 67 9.13 -1.75 3.47
N ASP A 68 9.07 -2.62 4.47
CA ASP A 68 7.82 -3.05 5.11
C ASP A 68 8.04 -3.32 6.60
N ILE A 69 7.02 -3.09 7.40
CA ILE A 69 7.07 -3.38 8.84
C ILE A 69 6.88 -4.88 9.13
N SER A 70 6.20 -5.59 8.23
CA SER A 70 5.86 -7.01 8.39
C SER A 70 6.99 -7.93 7.97
N LYS A 71 7.61 -8.59 8.94
CA LYS A 71 8.59 -9.64 8.64
C LYS A 71 8.02 -10.78 7.79
N TYR A 72 6.74 -11.08 7.92
CA TYR A 72 6.08 -12.15 7.16
C TYR A 72 5.88 -11.78 5.69
N MET A 73 5.46 -10.54 5.43
CA MET A 73 5.36 -10.00 4.07
C MET A 73 6.74 -9.99 3.38
N LEU A 74 7.77 -9.51 4.08
CA LEU A 74 9.14 -9.49 3.57
C LEU A 74 9.69 -10.91 3.33
N ALA A 75 9.38 -11.87 4.21
CA ALA A 75 9.79 -13.27 4.01
C ALA A 75 9.17 -13.86 2.74
N GLU A 76 7.89 -13.57 2.46
CA GLU A 76 7.23 -13.99 1.22
C GLU A 76 7.82 -13.29 -0.02
N CYS A 77 8.09 -11.97 0.08
CA CYS A 77 8.80 -11.24 -0.97
C CYS A 77 10.17 -11.86 -1.25
N GLN A 78 10.96 -12.12 -0.21
CA GLN A 78 12.28 -12.76 -0.32
C GLN A 78 12.18 -14.16 -0.94
N ARG A 79 11.19 -14.97 -0.56
CA ARG A 79 10.96 -16.30 -1.15
C ARG A 79 10.67 -16.23 -2.65
N LYS A 80 9.90 -15.22 -3.09
CA LYS A 80 9.63 -14.97 -4.51
C LYS A 80 10.87 -14.45 -5.24
N LEU A 81 11.63 -13.54 -4.61
CA LEU A 81 12.86 -12.97 -5.15
C LEU A 81 13.93 -14.05 -5.41
N GLN A 82 14.11 -15.01 -4.50
CA GLN A 82 15.05 -16.12 -4.65
C GLN A 82 14.79 -17.01 -5.86
N ARG A 83 13.59 -16.97 -6.43
CA ARG A 83 13.21 -17.70 -7.66
C ARG A 83 13.54 -16.93 -8.94
N LYS A 84 13.96 -15.68 -8.83
CA LYS A 84 14.34 -14.83 -9.96
C LYS A 84 15.82 -14.99 -10.31
N SER A 85 16.23 -14.47 -11.46
CA SER A 85 17.65 -14.46 -11.85
C SER A 85 18.50 -13.66 -10.87
N LEU A 86 19.80 -13.96 -10.79
CA LEU A 86 20.74 -13.21 -9.94
C LEU A 86 20.78 -11.72 -10.31
N ALA A 87 20.60 -11.37 -11.57
CA ALA A 87 20.51 -9.97 -12.00
C ALA A 87 19.34 -9.25 -11.31
N VAL A 88 18.15 -9.87 -11.28
CA VAL A 88 16.98 -9.32 -10.61
C VAL A 88 17.20 -9.27 -9.09
N GLN A 89 17.77 -10.33 -8.49
CA GLN A 89 18.05 -10.37 -7.06
C GLN A 89 18.96 -9.22 -6.61
N ASN A 90 19.95 -8.87 -7.42
CA ASN A 90 20.90 -7.78 -7.14
C ASN A 90 20.27 -6.38 -7.26
N HIS A 91 19.09 -6.26 -7.85
CA HIS A 91 18.37 -5.01 -7.98
C HIS A 91 17.42 -4.72 -6.81
N VAL A 92 17.17 -5.69 -5.93
CA VAL A 92 16.21 -5.54 -4.82
C VAL A 92 16.94 -5.58 -3.49
N GLN A 93 16.71 -4.55 -2.67
CA GLN A 93 17.03 -4.56 -1.25
C GLN A 93 15.73 -4.59 -0.45
N LEU A 94 15.62 -5.46 0.55
CA LEU A 94 14.47 -5.52 1.45
C LEU A 94 14.87 -5.07 2.85
N VAL A 95 14.09 -4.16 3.42
CA VAL A 95 14.35 -3.56 4.73
C VAL A 95 13.12 -3.70 5.61
N GLN A 96 13.28 -4.31 6.78
CA GLN A 96 12.22 -4.32 7.79
C GLN A 96 12.28 -3.04 8.62
N SER A 97 11.31 -2.14 8.43
CA SER A 97 11.19 -0.91 9.22
C SER A 97 9.76 -0.36 9.16
N ASP A 98 9.42 0.51 10.12
CA ASP A 98 8.20 1.33 10.07
C ASP A 98 8.42 2.50 9.10
N MET A 99 7.46 2.78 8.21
CA MET A 99 7.55 3.91 7.28
C MET A 99 7.55 5.28 7.98
N THR A 100 7.21 5.33 9.25
CA THR A 100 7.26 6.54 10.07
C THR A 100 8.60 6.75 10.76
N ASP A 101 9.44 5.70 10.82
CA ASP A 101 10.74 5.75 11.51
C ASP A 101 11.76 4.84 10.81
N PHE A 102 12.30 5.30 9.69
CA PHE A 102 13.37 4.62 8.97
C PHE A 102 14.52 5.59 8.69
N ASP A 103 15.73 5.03 8.57
CA ASP A 103 16.92 5.76 8.18
C ASP A 103 17.78 4.85 7.28
N LEU A 104 17.97 5.27 6.04
CA LEU A 104 18.69 4.52 5.02
C LEU A 104 19.91 5.33 4.57
N ALA A 105 21.02 4.66 4.33
CA ALA A 105 22.25 5.32 3.87
C ALA A 105 22.20 5.79 2.40
N GLU A 106 21.10 5.51 1.68
CA GLU A 106 20.92 5.80 0.25
C GLU A 106 19.91 6.94 0.05
N SER A 107 20.12 7.72 -1.03
CA SER A 107 19.14 8.68 -1.52
C SER A 107 18.47 8.17 -2.79
N PHE A 108 17.19 8.51 -2.96
CA PHE A 108 16.34 7.97 -4.01
C PHE A 108 15.86 9.07 -4.96
N GLN A 109 15.68 8.73 -6.23
CA GLN A 109 15.07 9.62 -7.21
C GLN A 109 13.54 9.57 -7.16
N LEU A 110 13.00 8.41 -6.78
CA LEU A 110 11.57 8.16 -6.69
C LEU A 110 11.27 7.42 -5.39
N SER A 111 10.25 7.88 -4.68
CA SER A 111 9.62 7.14 -3.59
C SER A 111 8.16 6.85 -3.95
N ILE A 112 7.69 5.64 -3.65
CA ILE A 112 6.31 5.24 -3.92
C ILE A 112 5.66 4.64 -2.67
N ILE A 113 4.36 4.92 -2.49
CA ILE A 113 3.52 4.29 -1.46
C ILE A 113 2.26 3.73 -2.15
N PRO A 114 2.36 2.55 -2.77
CA PRO A 114 1.26 1.97 -3.52
C PRO A 114 0.16 1.41 -2.63
N PHE A 115 -1.00 1.16 -3.26
CA PHE A 115 -2.09 0.39 -2.71
C PHE A 115 -2.64 0.93 -1.39
N ARG A 116 -2.67 2.28 -1.28
CA ARG A 116 -3.26 2.99 -0.14
C ARG A 116 -2.57 2.71 1.20
N ALA A 117 -1.29 2.26 1.17
CA ALA A 117 -0.56 1.89 2.38
C ALA A 117 -0.42 3.08 3.35
N PHE A 118 -0.38 4.32 2.84
CA PHE A 118 -0.34 5.53 3.67
C PHE A 118 -1.57 5.70 4.57
N LEU A 119 -2.74 5.16 4.18
CA LEU A 119 -3.97 5.24 4.97
C LEU A 119 -3.95 4.39 6.25
N HIS A 120 -2.94 3.53 6.43
CA HIS A 120 -2.67 2.83 7.69
C HIS A 120 -1.91 3.70 8.71
N VAL A 121 -1.38 4.86 8.29
CA VAL A 121 -0.72 5.82 9.18
C VAL A 121 -1.79 6.74 9.76
N ILE A 122 -2.30 6.40 10.95
CA ILE A 122 -3.51 7.01 11.52
C ILE A 122 -3.24 8.37 12.14
N ALA A 123 -2.19 8.51 12.98
CA ALA A 123 -1.90 9.75 13.68
C ALA A 123 -1.26 10.79 12.75
N ILE A 124 -1.65 12.06 12.90
CA ILE A 124 -1.13 13.17 12.07
C ILE A 124 0.40 13.31 12.25
N ASP A 125 0.90 13.18 13.47
CA ASP A 125 2.33 13.27 13.73
C ASP A 125 3.13 12.15 13.03
N ASP A 126 2.55 10.95 12.95
CA ASP A 126 3.13 9.82 12.22
C ASP A 126 3.10 10.06 10.70
N GLN A 127 2.01 10.64 10.16
CA GLN A 127 1.92 11.02 8.75
C GLN A 127 3.00 12.05 8.39
N LEU A 128 3.17 13.07 9.23
CA LEU A 128 4.23 14.06 9.06
C LEU A 128 5.63 13.44 9.20
N ALA A 129 5.82 12.51 10.15
CA ALA A 129 7.08 11.80 10.31
C ALA A 129 7.42 10.98 9.07
N CYS A 130 6.46 10.20 8.55
CA CYS A 130 6.61 9.43 7.30
C CYS A 130 7.02 10.34 6.12
N LEU A 131 6.26 11.39 5.86
CA LEU A 131 6.54 12.30 4.73
C LEU A 131 7.89 13.03 4.88
N ARG A 132 8.27 13.44 6.11
CA ARG A 132 9.58 14.04 6.36
C ARG A 132 10.73 13.05 6.16
N ARG A 133 10.56 11.80 6.59
CA ARG A 133 11.55 10.73 6.32
C ARG A 133 11.73 10.52 4.83
N ILE A 134 10.64 10.46 4.06
CA ILE A 134 10.71 10.35 2.61
C ILE A 134 11.43 11.58 2.00
N ASN A 135 11.09 12.79 2.43
CA ASN A 135 11.75 13.99 1.95
C ASN A 135 13.27 13.95 2.15
N ARG A 136 13.74 13.55 3.35
CA ARG A 136 15.18 13.44 3.65
C ARG A 136 15.91 12.44 2.75
N HIS A 137 15.22 11.36 2.36
CA HIS A 137 15.81 10.30 1.53
C HIS A 137 15.63 10.55 0.02
N LEU A 138 14.85 11.54 -0.40
CA LEU A 138 14.76 11.91 -1.81
C LEU A 138 15.86 12.89 -2.20
N THR A 139 16.41 12.72 -3.39
CA THR A 139 17.27 13.72 -4.04
C THR A 139 16.46 15.00 -4.33
N THR A 140 17.13 16.13 -4.52
CA THR A 140 16.48 17.37 -4.97
C THR A 140 15.81 17.13 -6.34
N GLY A 141 14.56 17.55 -6.49
CA GLY A 141 13.74 17.25 -7.68
C GLY A 141 13.27 15.79 -7.77
N GLY A 142 13.54 14.99 -6.73
CA GLY A 142 12.99 13.62 -6.63
C GLY A 142 11.48 13.64 -6.37
N HIS A 143 10.80 12.57 -6.71
CA HIS A 143 9.35 12.48 -6.66
C HIS A 143 8.86 11.49 -5.60
N LEU A 144 7.74 11.84 -4.98
CA LEU A 144 6.91 10.94 -4.19
C LEU A 144 5.60 10.70 -4.93
N ILE A 145 5.21 9.42 -5.07
CA ILE A 145 3.91 9.04 -5.64
C ILE A 145 3.18 8.17 -4.63
N LEU A 146 1.93 8.54 -4.34
CA LEU A 146 1.06 7.75 -3.46
C LEU A 146 -0.38 7.79 -3.95
N ASP A 147 -1.12 6.70 -3.70
CA ASP A 147 -2.54 6.61 -3.96
C ASP A 147 -3.35 6.47 -2.68
N VAL A 148 -4.48 7.17 -2.65
CA VAL A 148 -5.53 7.02 -1.65
C VAL A 148 -6.87 6.93 -2.38
N PHE A 149 -7.87 6.28 -1.79
CA PHE A 149 -9.20 6.31 -2.42
C PHE A 149 -9.87 7.68 -2.25
N GLN A 150 -10.66 8.07 -3.23
CA GLN A 150 -11.55 9.21 -3.07
C GLN A 150 -12.69 8.83 -2.12
N VAL A 151 -12.99 9.72 -1.18
CA VAL A 151 -14.02 9.50 -0.17
C VAL A 151 -15.39 9.44 -0.83
N ASP A 152 -16.05 8.29 -0.75
CA ASP A 152 -17.43 8.11 -1.21
C ASP A 152 -18.40 8.27 -0.03
N PHE A 153 -19.04 9.42 0.06
CA PHE A 153 -19.99 9.74 1.13
C PHE A 153 -21.20 8.81 1.18
N LYS A 154 -21.56 8.16 0.06
CA LYS A 154 -22.64 7.16 0.06
C LYS A 154 -22.22 5.88 0.77
N LYS A 155 -20.93 5.51 0.66
CA LYS A 155 -20.39 4.35 1.37
C LYS A 155 -20.20 4.64 2.85
N ILE A 156 -19.66 5.80 3.20
CA ILE A 156 -19.42 6.20 4.61
C ILE A 156 -20.75 6.30 5.36
N ASN A 157 -21.81 6.83 4.74
CA ASN A 157 -23.11 7.00 5.37
C ASN A 157 -24.04 5.78 5.18
N ASN A 158 -23.54 4.66 4.65
CA ASN A 158 -24.34 3.47 4.47
C ASN A 158 -24.53 2.72 5.81
N PRO A 159 -25.74 2.66 6.39
CA PRO A 159 -25.97 1.96 7.64
C PRO A 159 -25.69 0.45 7.56
N ARG A 160 -25.73 -0.12 6.35
CA ARG A 160 -25.39 -1.54 6.12
C ARG A 160 -23.88 -1.80 6.00
N ALA A 161 -23.04 -0.78 6.03
CA ALA A 161 -21.59 -0.97 5.97
C ALA A 161 -21.04 -1.75 7.19
N THR A 162 -21.81 -1.80 8.30
CA THR A 162 -21.48 -2.61 9.47
C THR A 162 -21.83 -4.09 9.31
N GLU A 163 -22.65 -4.45 8.31
CA GLU A 163 -22.98 -5.83 7.98
C GLU A 163 -21.85 -6.41 7.10
N GLU A 164 -21.60 -7.73 7.22
CA GLU A 164 -20.65 -8.39 6.32
C GLU A 164 -21.18 -8.35 4.89
N SER A 165 -20.37 -7.86 3.98
CA SER A 165 -20.62 -7.82 2.54
C SER A 165 -19.59 -8.64 1.77
N GLU A 166 -19.96 -9.17 0.63
CA GLU A 166 -19.07 -9.97 -0.22
C GLU A 166 -17.91 -9.09 -0.73
N GLY A 167 -16.67 -9.51 -0.46
CA GLY A 167 -15.47 -8.90 -1.01
C GLY A 167 -15.02 -9.57 -2.32
N PHE A 168 -15.04 -10.90 -2.32
CA PHE A 168 -14.96 -11.75 -3.51
C PHE A 168 -15.58 -13.13 -3.24
N ALA A 169 -16.13 -13.74 -4.29
CA ALA A 169 -16.74 -15.06 -4.23
C ALA A 169 -15.72 -16.16 -3.95
N GLU A 170 -16.20 -17.30 -3.44
CA GLU A 170 -15.36 -18.47 -3.21
C GLU A 170 -14.65 -18.91 -4.49
N HIS A 171 -13.35 -19.18 -4.38
CA HIS A 171 -12.53 -19.73 -5.44
C HIS A 171 -11.55 -20.78 -4.89
N GLU A 172 -11.11 -21.69 -5.74
CA GLU A 172 -10.13 -22.72 -5.39
C GLU A 172 -8.71 -22.16 -5.42
N LEU A 173 -7.93 -22.49 -4.40
CA LEU A 173 -6.51 -22.16 -4.30
C LEU A 173 -5.66 -23.22 -4.99
N PRO A 174 -4.38 -22.93 -5.34
CA PRO A 174 -3.48 -23.89 -6.00
C PRO A 174 -3.23 -25.18 -5.22
N ASP A 175 -3.46 -25.18 -3.92
CA ASP A 175 -3.31 -26.34 -3.03
C ASP A 175 -4.61 -27.12 -2.79
N GLY A 176 -5.70 -26.78 -3.49
CA GLY A 176 -7.00 -27.43 -3.42
C GLY A 176 -7.90 -26.92 -2.28
N ARG A 177 -7.42 -26.02 -1.42
CA ARG A 177 -8.28 -25.30 -0.46
C ARG A 177 -9.17 -24.30 -1.19
N ARG A 178 -10.24 -23.83 -0.55
CA ARG A 178 -11.12 -22.79 -1.10
C ARG A 178 -11.12 -21.56 -0.21
N LEU A 179 -11.05 -20.39 -0.84
CA LEU A 179 -11.00 -19.11 -0.17
C LEU A 179 -12.17 -18.23 -0.61
N ARG A 180 -12.86 -17.65 0.36
CA ARG A 180 -13.85 -16.59 0.20
C ARG A 180 -13.49 -15.44 1.14
N ARG A 181 -13.74 -14.20 0.75
CA ARG A 181 -13.56 -13.05 1.63
C ARG A 181 -14.81 -12.19 1.68
N THR A 182 -15.22 -11.85 2.89
CA THR A 182 -16.18 -10.78 3.18
C THR A 182 -15.46 -9.61 3.84
N SER A 183 -16.13 -8.47 3.95
CA SER A 183 -15.61 -7.30 4.66
C SER A 183 -16.74 -6.52 5.30
N ARG A 184 -16.42 -5.77 6.36
CA ARG A 184 -17.29 -4.79 6.97
C ARG A 184 -16.53 -3.63 7.58
N VAL A 185 -17.21 -2.55 7.83
CA VAL A 185 -16.73 -1.47 8.70
C VAL A 185 -17.32 -1.71 10.08
N ALA A 186 -16.50 -2.19 11.02
CA ALA A 186 -16.94 -2.53 12.37
C ALA A 186 -17.35 -1.28 13.19
N ALA A 187 -16.67 -0.15 12.97
CA ALA A 187 -17.00 1.14 13.57
C ALA A 187 -16.55 2.31 12.68
N PHE A 188 -17.27 3.42 12.82
CA PHE A 188 -16.95 4.70 12.17
C PHE A 188 -16.55 5.73 13.23
N HIS A 189 -15.45 6.44 13.00
CA HIS A 189 -14.97 7.55 13.83
C HIS A 189 -14.83 8.81 12.95
N PRO A 190 -15.96 9.49 12.60
CA PRO A 190 -15.95 10.59 11.63
C PRO A 190 -15.13 11.79 12.08
N ALA A 191 -15.09 12.08 13.39
CA ALA A 191 -14.30 13.19 13.92
C ALA A 191 -12.78 12.98 13.72
N ASP A 192 -12.34 11.73 13.71
CA ASP A 192 -10.95 11.32 13.53
C ASP A 192 -10.65 10.90 12.09
N GLN A 193 -11.67 10.86 11.21
CA GLN A 193 -11.58 10.35 9.84
C GLN A 193 -11.04 8.91 9.76
N VAL A 194 -11.46 8.05 10.70
CA VAL A 194 -11.01 6.66 10.81
C VAL A 194 -12.20 5.71 10.77
N ASN A 195 -12.00 4.61 10.05
CA ASN A 195 -12.90 3.46 10.05
C ASN A 195 -12.17 2.24 10.63
N ASP A 196 -12.83 1.50 11.52
CA ASP A 196 -12.37 0.17 11.90
C ASP A 196 -12.86 -0.83 10.86
N VAL A 197 -11.94 -1.37 10.08
CA VAL A 197 -12.24 -2.29 8.97
C VAL A 197 -11.92 -3.72 9.39
N GLU A 198 -12.82 -4.63 9.05
CA GLU A 198 -12.57 -6.07 9.14
C GLU A 198 -12.63 -6.70 7.75
N MET A 199 -11.55 -7.35 7.35
CA MET A 199 -11.51 -8.29 6.24
C MET A 199 -11.58 -9.69 6.80
N ILE A 200 -12.57 -10.47 6.36
CA ILE A 200 -12.91 -11.76 6.95
C ILE A 200 -12.68 -12.82 5.90
N TYR A 201 -11.68 -13.67 6.12
CA TYR A 201 -11.33 -14.75 5.23
C TYR A 201 -11.99 -16.04 5.73
N HIS A 202 -12.66 -16.74 4.83
CA HIS A 202 -13.23 -18.06 5.04
C HIS A 202 -12.39 -19.05 4.23
N LEU A 203 -11.52 -19.79 4.92
CA LEU A 203 -10.63 -20.76 4.32
C LEU A 203 -11.18 -22.17 4.56
N THR A 204 -11.64 -22.82 3.50
CA THR A 204 -12.14 -24.19 3.56
C THR A 204 -11.03 -25.16 3.17
N ASN A 205 -10.63 -26.00 4.10
CA ASN A 205 -9.61 -27.04 3.92
C ASN A 205 -10.14 -28.21 3.06
N MET A 206 -9.23 -29.08 2.59
CA MET A 206 -9.58 -30.24 1.76
C MET A 206 -10.45 -31.29 2.49
N ASP A 207 -10.41 -31.32 3.82
CA ASP A 207 -11.27 -32.18 4.66
C ASP A 207 -12.68 -31.59 4.88
N GLY A 208 -12.96 -30.41 4.31
CA GLY A 208 -14.24 -29.71 4.42
C GLY A 208 -14.36 -28.82 5.67
N THR A 209 -13.36 -28.77 6.54
CA THR A 209 -13.36 -27.84 7.68
C THR A 209 -13.15 -26.40 7.18
N THR A 210 -13.84 -25.44 7.80
CA THR A 210 -13.72 -24.03 7.44
C THR A 210 -13.18 -23.22 8.62
N GLU A 211 -12.11 -22.48 8.37
CA GLU A 211 -11.55 -21.51 9.30
C GLU A 211 -12.04 -20.10 8.95
N ARG A 212 -12.43 -19.35 9.97
CA ARG A 212 -12.77 -17.94 9.85
C ARG A 212 -11.65 -17.08 10.43
N ILE A 213 -10.93 -16.40 9.58
CA ILE A 213 -9.77 -15.57 9.95
C ILE A 213 -10.17 -14.10 9.80
N VAL A 214 -10.05 -13.31 10.87
CA VAL A 214 -10.41 -11.89 10.87
C VAL A 214 -9.15 -11.06 10.90
N GLN A 215 -9.00 -10.21 9.89
CA GLN A 215 -8.01 -9.17 9.82
C GLN A 215 -8.69 -7.83 10.14
N ALA A 216 -8.45 -7.31 11.35
CA ALA A 216 -9.04 -6.07 11.83
C ALA A 216 -7.98 -4.97 11.93
N PHE A 217 -8.22 -3.81 11.33
CA PHE A 217 -7.33 -2.67 11.36
C PHE A 217 -8.07 -1.34 11.27
N PRO A 218 -7.54 -0.27 11.90
CA PRO A 218 -8.00 1.07 11.64
C PRO A 218 -7.53 1.52 10.24
N PHE A 219 -8.38 2.25 9.54
CA PHE A 219 -8.09 2.75 8.21
C PHE A 219 -8.55 4.20 8.10
N ARG A 220 -7.60 5.12 7.95
CA ARG A 220 -7.90 6.55 7.84
C ARG A 220 -8.31 6.89 6.42
N TYR A 221 -9.30 7.78 6.27
CA TYR A 221 -9.59 8.41 4.99
C TYR A 221 -9.13 9.87 5.02
N ILE A 222 -8.62 10.33 3.88
CA ILE A 222 -7.98 11.64 3.73
C ILE A 222 -8.65 12.34 2.56
N PHE A 223 -8.94 13.64 2.73
CA PHE A 223 -9.47 14.47 1.65
C PHE A 223 -8.35 15.09 0.83
N ARG A 224 -8.69 15.51 -0.41
CA ARG A 224 -7.74 16.09 -1.36
C ARG A 224 -6.88 17.18 -0.74
N TYR A 225 -7.50 18.22 -0.24
CA TYR A 225 -6.76 19.40 0.26
C TYR A 225 -6.02 19.10 1.57
N GLU A 226 -6.50 18.18 2.38
CA GLU A 226 -5.76 17.68 3.55
C GLU A 226 -4.42 17.07 3.11
N MET A 227 -4.43 16.17 2.10
CA MET A 227 -3.20 15.57 1.56
C MET A 227 -2.28 16.64 0.94
N GLU A 228 -2.82 17.57 0.15
CA GLU A 228 -2.02 18.67 -0.43
C GLU A 228 -1.32 19.49 0.66
N HIS A 229 -2.00 19.80 1.78
CA HIS A 229 -1.42 20.52 2.91
C HIS A 229 -0.39 19.69 3.68
N LEU A 230 -0.61 18.38 3.87
CA LEU A 230 0.37 17.48 4.49
C LEU A 230 1.66 17.43 3.66
N LEU A 231 1.52 17.25 2.34
CA LEU A 231 2.65 17.26 1.41
C LEU A 231 3.41 18.58 1.43
N ALA A 232 2.71 19.71 1.31
CA ALA A 232 3.33 21.04 1.36
C ALA A 232 4.08 21.29 2.68
N ARG A 233 3.51 20.89 3.82
CA ARG A 233 4.15 20.96 5.15
C ARG A 233 5.43 20.14 5.27
N CYS A 234 5.59 19.15 4.39
CA CYS A 234 6.76 18.26 4.35
C CYS A 234 7.69 18.56 3.16
N GLY A 235 7.63 19.76 2.58
CA GLY A 235 8.56 20.22 1.53
C GLY A 235 8.28 19.63 0.15
N PHE A 236 7.04 19.20 -0.11
CA PHE A 236 6.60 18.70 -1.40
C PHE A 236 5.64 19.66 -2.10
N LYS A 237 5.70 19.68 -3.42
CA LYS A 237 4.73 20.33 -4.29
C LYS A 237 4.04 19.29 -5.15
N VAL A 238 2.71 19.22 -5.11
CA VAL A 238 1.95 18.36 -6.02
C VAL A 238 2.10 18.89 -7.44
N VAL A 239 2.61 18.05 -8.34
CA VAL A 239 2.84 18.38 -9.75
C VAL A 239 1.80 17.72 -10.66
N ASP A 240 1.26 16.55 -10.27
CA ASP A 240 0.14 15.91 -10.93
C ASP A 240 -0.82 15.30 -9.90
N LEU A 241 -2.10 15.25 -10.25
CA LEU A 241 -3.15 14.62 -9.46
C LEU A 241 -4.12 13.90 -10.39
N PHE A 242 -4.11 12.56 -10.33
CA PHE A 242 -4.95 11.72 -11.16
C PHE A 242 -6.12 11.12 -10.36
N GLY A 243 -7.22 10.90 -11.06
CA GLY A 243 -8.42 10.25 -10.52
C GLY A 243 -8.44 8.74 -10.68
N ASN A 244 -7.54 8.20 -11.49
CA ASN A 244 -7.43 6.76 -11.73
C ASN A 244 -6.02 6.42 -12.29
N PHE A 245 -5.68 5.12 -12.31
CA PHE A 245 -4.38 4.61 -12.78
C PHE A 245 -4.17 4.70 -14.30
N ASP A 246 -5.17 5.08 -15.07
CA ASP A 246 -5.06 5.44 -16.50
C ASP A 246 -4.62 6.90 -16.73
N LYS A 247 -4.27 7.61 -15.64
CA LYS A 247 -3.90 9.02 -15.60
C LYS A 247 -5.02 9.99 -16.00
N SER A 248 -6.27 9.55 -15.94
CA SER A 248 -7.43 10.45 -16.10
C SER A 248 -7.44 11.50 -14.96
N SER A 249 -7.88 12.72 -15.28
CA SER A 249 -7.96 13.81 -14.32
C SER A 249 -8.92 13.48 -13.18
N LEU A 250 -8.62 13.98 -11.97
CA LEU A 250 -9.53 13.85 -10.83
C LEU A 250 -10.87 14.52 -11.10
N ALA A 251 -11.95 13.75 -10.91
CA ALA A 251 -13.35 14.18 -11.03
C ALA A 251 -14.14 13.71 -9.80
N ASP A 252 -15.38 14.21 -9.63
CA ASP A 252 -16.20 13.91 -8.45
C ASP A 252 -16.49 12.42 -8.22
N ASN A 253 -16.47 11.63 -9.29
CA ASN A 253 -16.71 10.18 -9.26
C ASN A 253 -15.45 9.34 -9.46
N SER A 254 -14.28 9.93 -9.37
CA SER A 254 -13.02 9.20 -9.48
C SER A 254 -12.88 8.16 -8.35
N PRO A 255 -12.37 6.96 -8.62
CA PRO A 255 -12.19 5.94 -7.58
C PRO A 255 -10.98 6.21 -6.69
N GLU A 256 -10.00 6.94 -7.21
CA GLU A 256 -8.70 7.18 -6.56
C GLU A 256 -8.37 8.68 -6.55
N MET A 257 -7.45 9.04 -5.67
CA MET A 257 -6.66 10.26 -5.74
C MET A 257 -5.19 9.83 -5.73
N ILE A 258 -4.50 10.03 -6.85
CA ILE A 258 -3.10 9.63 -7.02
C ILE A 258 -2.27 10.90 -7.11
N PHE A 259 -1.49 11.16 -6.06
CA PHE A 259 -0.66 12.33 -5.96
C PHE A 259 0.74 12.04 -6.50
N VAL A 260 1.20 12.83 -7.44
CA VAL A 260 2.60 12.92 -7.84
C VAL A 260 3.15 14.22 -7.28
N ALA A 261 4.09 14.13 -6.37
CA ALA A 261 4.63 15.29 -5.67
C ALA A 261 6.15 15.36 -5.82
N GLU A 262 6.67 16.55 -6.14
CA GLU A 262 8.10 16.81 -6.29
C GLU A 262 8.65 17.39 -4.97
N LYS A 263 9.83 16.91 -4.57
CA LYS A 263 10.58 17.52 -3.47
C LYS A 263 11.10 18.90 -3.88
N CYS A 264 10.60 19.95 -3.21
CA CYS A 264 10.98 21.34 -3.47
C CYS A 264 11.92 21.90 -2.41
N GLU A 265 11.84 21.44 -1.16
CA GLU A 265 12.58 21.96 -0.03
C GLU A 265 13.27 20.83 0.74
N ASN A 266 14.49 21.08 1.21
CA ASN A 266 15.12 20.22 2.20
C ASN A 266 14.54 20.56 3.58
N LEU A 267 14.14 19.54 4.31
CA LEU A 267 13.76 19.67 5.70
C LEU A 267 14.95 19.26 6.57
N ASP A 268 15.40 20.20 7.40
CA ASP A 268 16.48 19.97 8.39
C ASP A 268 16.09 18.95 9.47
#